data_50ab63884f7fac01fb7fa1b84cc24911
#
_entry.id   50ab63884f7fac01fb7fa1b84cc24911
#
_cell.length_a   1.000
_cell.length_b   1.000
_cell.length_c   1.000
_cell.angle_alpha   90.00
_cell.angle_beta   90.00
_cell.angle_gamma   90.00
#
_symmetry.space_group_name_H-M   'P 1'
#
loop_
_entity.id
_entity.type
_entity.pdbx_description
1 polymer ?
#
loop_
_entity_poly.entity_id
_entity_poly.type
_entity_poly.pdbx_seq_one_letter_code
_entity_poly.pdbx_strand_id
1 'polypeptide(L)'
;MVVCAGWFACLPGLDVLYMPVSSNSRHRLFLIDAMAHIYRAYYAVRGLATKAGQPTNAVFGFTSILRKLQKTYTPEYLVVAMDSAAPSFRKAWFDGYKAHRAEMPADLQEQIPVIEKVCDALRIPRVKVDGYEADDLIGTLARLAVEHGLEAVIVSNDKDMTQLVREGISILRVDNKSGEFVWCDRAGVEAWIGVPPEHVVDVLALWGDSSDNIPGAPGIGEKGAVQIIRQFGSLDEALARYAEVSRKTYREALRDHQETIRLAKRLVTICQEAPVTLDLEAFRSQPPDAAACYELFSALEFKALAAEFGKLLASAKDVSSSTPTATVTTSYQELTTSESLRRAFDSVYAHDGFAFH
;
A
#
# COMPACT_ATOMS: atom_id res chain seq x y z
N MET A 1 39.11 -7.72 -13.19
CA MET A 1 39.45 -6.94 -12.00
C MET A 1 40.35 -5.79 -12.47
N VAL A 2 39.75 -4.64 -12.83
CA VAL A 2 40.48 -3.42 -13.16
C VAL A 2 39.77 -2.27 -12.45
N VAL A 3 40.45 -1.71 -11.47
CA VAL A 3 40.02 -0.54 -10.71
C VAL A 3 40.50 0.69 -11.47
N CYS A 4 39.57 1.52 -11.97
CA CYS A 4 39.90 2.85 -12.47
C CYS A 4 39.62 3.88 -11.38
N ALA A 5 40.67 4.34 -10.72
CA ALA A 5 40.65 5.52 -9.87
C ALA A 5 40.77 6.77 -10.76
N GLY A 6 39.69 7.55 -10.84
CA GLY A 6 39.69 8.87 -11.51
C GLY A 6 40.14 9.97 -10.53
N TRP A 7 41.21 10.63 -10.85
CA TRP A 7 41.67 11.84 -10.19
C TRP A 7 40.89 13.04 -10.71
N PHE A 8 40.18 13.74 -9.83
CA PHE A 8 39.65 15.07 -10.10
C PHE A 8 40.52 16.10 -9.42
N ALA A 9 41.07 17.02 -10.24
CA ALA A 9 41.79 18.18 -9.77
C ALA A 9 40.83 19.18 -9.14
N CYS A 10 41.14 19.61 -7.91
CA CYS A 10 40.41 20.62 -7.16
C CYS A 10 40.75 22.02 -7.72
N LEU A 11 39.77 22.76 -8.16
CA LEU A 11 39.87 24.22 -8.38
C LEU A 11 39.40 24.93 -7.10
N PRO A 12 40.14 25.90 -6.55
CA PRO A 12 39.73 26.58 -5.32
C PRO A 12 38.74 27.71 -5.66
N GLY A 13 37.56 27.68 -5.03
CA GLY A 13 36.69 28.86 -4.98
C GLY A 13 35.18 28.66 -5.23
N LEU A 14 34.66 27.43 -5.22
CA LEU A 14 33.21 27.23 -5.18
C LEU A 14 32.88 26.13 -4.16
N ASP A 15 32.50 26.58 -2.94
CA ASP A 15 31.85 25.70 -1.97
C ASP A 15 30.45 25.31 -2.50
N VAL A 16 30.43 24.39 -3.44
CA VAL A 16 29.21 23.64 -3.70
C VAL A 16 29.10 22.65 -2.57
N LEU A 17 28.22 22.95 -1.61
CA LEU A 17 27.75 21.99 -0.61
C LEU A 17 27.21 20.74 -1.36
N TYR A 18 28.12 19.81 -1.63
CA TYR A 18 27.78 18.48 -2.05
C TYR A 18 27.17 17.79 -0.85
N MET A 19 25.85 17.97 -0.63
CA MET A 19 25.14 17.06 0.24
C MET A 19 25.27 15.68 -0.39
N PRO A 20 25.86 14.69 0.29
CA PRO A 20 25.82 13.35 -0.20
C PRO A 20 24.33 12.99 -0.29
N VAL A 21 23.81 12.80 -1.51
CA VAL A 21 22.55 12.09 -1.71
C VAL A 21 22.79 10.75 -1.04
N SER A 22 22.16 10.56 0.11
CA SER A 22 22.15 9.27 0.80
C SER A 22 21.59 8.27 -0.19
N SER A 23 22.48 7.49 -0.80
CA SER A 23 22.16 6.45 -1.78
C SER A 23 21.59 5.20 -1.11
N ASN A 24 20.78 5.39 -0.06
CA ASN A 24 20.11 4.32 0.67
C ASN A 24 18.59 4.56 0.73
N SER A 25 17.99 5.08 -0.36
CA SER A 25 16.55 5.00 -0.51
C SER A 25 16.20 3.56 -0.82
N ARG A 26 15.82 2.79 0.21
CA ARG A 26 15.25 1.46 0.00
C ARG A 26 14.07 1.59 -0.95
N HIS A 27 13.97 0.69 -1.91
CA HIS A 27 12.82 0.62 -2.81
C HIS A 27 11.55 0.34 -2.01
N ARG A 28 10.41 0.92 -2.39
CA ARG A 28 9.16 0.82 -1.65
C ARG A 28 8.11 0.03 -2.39
N LEU A 29 7.51 -0.94 -1.69
CA LEU A 29 6.31 -1.64 -2.13
C LEU A 29 5.08 -1.06 -1.40
N PHE A 30 4.13 -0.51 -2.15
CA PHE A 30 2.85 -0.04 -1.64
C PHE A 30 1.80 -1.15 -1.75
N LEU A 31 1.23 -1.51 -0.60
CA LEU A 31 0.22 -2.57 -0.45
C LEU A 31 -1.11 -1.93 -0.10
N ILE A 32 -2.08 -1.97 -1.01
CA ILE A 32 -3.36 -1.30 -0.84
C ILE A 32 -4.41 -2.30 -0.37
N ASP A 33 -5.03 -2.01 0.77
CA ASP A 33 -6.21 -2.68 1.27
C ASP A 33 -7.44 -2.19 0.47
N ALA A 34 -7.89 -3.02 -0.48
CA ALA A 34 -8.97 -2.63 -1.37
C ALA A 34 -10.27 -2.38 -0.62
N MET A 35 -10.69 -3.34 0.24
CA MET A 35 -12.02 -3.30 0.84
C MET A 35 -12.17 -2.15 1.83
N ALA A 36 -11.14 -1.85 2.64
CA ALA A 36 -11.16 -0.69 3.53
C ALA A 36 -11.39 0.62 2.77
N HIS A 37 -10.72 0.78 1.62
CA HIS A 37 -10.88 1.99 0.80
C HIS A 37 -12.17 2.00 -0.02
N ILE A 38 -12.64 0.86 -0.52
CA ILE A 38 -13.89 0.73 -1.26
C ILE A 38 -15.08 1.06 -0.37
N TYR A 39 -15.17 0.45 0.82
CA TYR A 39 -16.25 0.76 1.76
C TYR A 39 -16.21 2.21 2.22
N ARG A 40 -15.01 2.72 2.53
CA ARG A 40 -14.84 4.12 2.87
C ARG A 40 -15.37 5.04 1.76
N ALA A 41 -15.00 4.77 0.50
CA ALA A 41 -15.46 5.54 -0.66
C ALA A 41 -16.97 5.45 -0.83
N TYR A 42 -17.53 4.26 -0.70
CA TYR A 42 -18.97 4.01 -0.81
C TYR A 42 -19.78 4.85 0.17
N TYR A 43 -19.38 4.92 1.43
CA TYR A 43 -20.10 5.69 2.44
C TYR A 43 -19.79 7.19 2.44
N ALA A 44 -18.60 7.59 2.00
CA ALA A 44 -18.20 9.00 1.95
C ALA A 44 -18.79 9.75 0.76
N VAL A 45 -18.89 9.08 -0.40
CA VAL A 45 -19.41 9.67 -1.65
C VAL A 45 -20.84 9.19 -1.86
N ARG A 46 -21.82 10.02 -1.54
CA ARG A 46 -23.23 9.63 -1.64
C ARG A 46 -23.85 10.08 -2.96
N GLY A 47 -24.72 9.25 -3.52
CA GLY A 47 -25.61 9.61 -4.63
C GLY A 47 -24.92 9.83 -5.98
N LEU A 48 -23.67 9.39 -6.15
CA LEU A 48 -22.99 9.46 -7.44
C LEU A 48 -23.36 8.26 -8.31
N ALA A 49 -23.98 8.54 -9.45
CA ALA A 49 -24.36 7.56 -10.46
C ALA A 49 -24.24 8.17 -11.86
N THR A 50 -24.15 7.32 -12.88
CA THR A 50 -24.28 7.76 -14.28
C THR A 50 -25.72 8.22 -14.57
N LYS A 51 -25.94 8.90 -15.69
CA LYS A 51 -27.29 9.28 -16.15
C LYS A 51 -28.20 8.07 -16.39
N ALA A 52 -27.63 6.90 -16.67
CA ALA A 52 -28.34 5.65 -16.80
C ALA A 52 -28.70 5.00 -15.44
N GLY A 53 -28.32 5.62 -14.32
CA GLY A 53 -28.62 5.13 -12.98
C GLY A 53 -27.60 4.13 -12.42
N GLN A 54 -26.50 3.85 -13.10
CA GLN A 54 -25.44 2.97 -12.59
C GLN A 54 -24.73 3.64 -11.42
N PRO A 55 -24.66 3.01 -10.22
CA PRO A 55 -23.94 3.56 -9.08
C PRO A 55 -22.43 3.57 -9.35
N THR A 56 -21.77 4.67 -9.00
CA THR A 56 -20.33 4.88 -9.29
C THR A 56 -19.54 5.52 -8.14
N ASN A 57 -20.19 5.72 -7.00
CA ASN A 57 -19.60 6.40 -5.84
C ASN A 57 -18.35 5.69 -5.28
N ALA A 58 -18.41 4.36 -5.11
CA ALA A 58 -17.26 3.58 -4.63
C ALA A 58 -16.14 3.55 -5.69
N VAL A 59 -16.50 3.37 -6.97
CA VAL A 59 -15.54 3.40 -8.09
C VAL A 59 -14.80 4.74 -8.13
N PHE A 60 -15.54 5.85 -8.03
CA PHE A 60 -14.96 7.20 -8.07
C PHE A 60 -14.00 7.44 -6.90
N GLY A 61 -14.45 7.12 -5.68
CA GLY A 61 -13.65 7.38 -4.48
C GLY A 61 -12.39 6.50 -4.44
N PHE A 62 -12.51 5.21 -4.77
CA PHE A 62 -11.36 4.31 -4.84
C PHE A 62 -10.36 4.73 -5.92
N THR A 63 -10.85 5.06 -7.13
CA THR A 63 -10.01 5.60 -8.21
C THR A 63 -9.28 6.85 -7.78
N SER A 64 -9.96 7.76 -7.07
CA SER A 64 -9.38 9.01 -6.59
C SER A 64 -8.22 8.77 -5.61
N ILE A 65 -8.37 7.80 -4.70
CA ILE A 65 -7.30 7.41 -3.77
C ILE A 65 -6.11 6.82 -4.53
N LEU A 66 -6.33 5.89 -5.46
CA LEU A 66 -5.26 5.30 -6.28
C LEU A 66 -4.50 6.38 -7.05
N ARG A 67 -5.22 7.27 -7.72
CA ARG A 67 -4.60 8.36 -8.50
C ARG A 67 -3.84 9.35 -7.62
N LYS A 68 -4.39 9.70 -6.44
CA LYS A 68 -3.71 10.56 -5.48
C LYS A 68 -2.41 9.89 -5.00
N LEU A 69 -2.45 8.60 -4.67
CA LEU A 69 -1.27 7.84 -4.25
C LEU A 69 -0.20 7.84 -5.33
N GLN A 70 -0.55 7.48 -6.56
CA GLN A 70 0.36 7.45 -7.70
C GLN A 70 1.01 8.81 -7.95
N LYS A 71 0.24 9.91 -7.89
CA LYS A 71 0.74 11.28 -8.12
C LYS A 71 1.63 11.78 -6.97
N THR A 72 1.31 11.40 -5.72
CA THR A 72 2.02 11.92 -4.54
C THR A 72 3.33 11.19 -4.27
N TYR A 73 3.32 9.87 -4.42
CA TYR A 73 4.47 9.04 -4.02
C TYR A 73 5.23 8.41 -5.18
N THR A 74 4.65 8.39 -6.37
CA THR A 74 5.25 7.78 -7.57
C THR A 74 5.84 6.39 -7.23
N PRO A 75 5.01 5.46 -6.70
CA PRO A 75 5.50 4.19 -6.18
C PRO A 75 6.20 3.39 -7.27
N GLU A 76 7.36 2.79 -6.94
CA GLU A 76 8.04 1.86 -7.85
C GLU A 76 7.30 0.54 -7.95
N TYR A 77 6.81 0.05 -6.81
CA TYR A 77 6.00 -1.17 -6.73
C TYR A 77 4.68 -0.87 -6.06
N LEU A 78 3.61 -1.38 -6.64
CA LEU A 78 2.24 -1.13 -6.19
C LEU A 78 1.37 -2.36 -6.45
N VAL A 79 0.63 -2.80 -5.46
CA VAL A 79 -0.33 -3.91 -5.58
C VAL A 79 -1.55 -3.67 -4.72
N VAL A 80 -2.71 -4.12 -5.20
CA VAL A 80 -3.98 -4.06 -4.48
C VAL A 80 -4.31 -5.46 -3.97
N ALA A 81 -4.47 -5.61 -2.66
CA ALA A 81 -4.97 -6.82 -2.04
C ALA A 81 -6.50 -6.79 -1.95
N MET A 82 -7.14 -7.86 -2.37
CA MET A 82 -8.60 -8.01 -2.38
C MET A 82 -9.01 -9.26 -1.61
N ASP A 83 -10.14 -9.20 -0.94
CA ASP A 83 -10.74 -10.37 -0.33
C ASP A 83 -11.24 -11.35 -1.39
N SER A 84 -11.12 -12.64 -1.09
CA SER A 84 -11.76 -13.70 -1.86
C SER A 84 -13.23 -13.87 -1.45
N ALA A 85 -14.03 -14.41 -2.35
CA ALA A 85 -15.39 -14.84 -2.04
C ALA A 85 -15.43 -16.12 -1.17
N ALA A 86 -14.33 -16.87 -1.13
CA ALA A 86 -14.21 -18.06 -0.29
C ALA A 86 -14.15 -17.69 1.20
N PRO A 87 -14.73 -18.49 2.08
CA PRO A 87 -14.63 -18.25 3.51
C PRO A 87 -13.18 -18.24 4.00
N SER A 88 -12.87 -17.32 4.91
CA SER A 88 -11.55 -17.27 5.56
C SER A 88 -11.33 -18.53 6.42
N PHE A 89 -10.06 -18.99 6.51
CA PHE A 89 -9.66 -20.08 7.39
C PHE A 89 -10.07 -19.85 8.86
N ARG A 90 -10.28 -18.60 9.27
CA ARG A 90 -10.76 -18.25 10.61
C ARG A 90 -12.16 -18.81 10.91
N LYS A 91 -12.98 -19.04 9.88
CA LYS A 91 -14.27 -19.71 10.01
C LYS A 91 -14.14 -21.14 10.57
N ALA A 92 -13.06 -21.84 10.23
CA ALA A 92 -12.79 -23.17 10.79
C ALA A 92 -12.43 -23.14 12.29
N TRP A 93 -11.96 -22.02 12.80
CA TRP A 93 -11.66 -21.85 14.22
C TRP A 93 -12.85 -21.34 15.03
N PHE A 94 -13.71 -20.54 14.38
CA PHE A 94 -14.87 -19.93 15.01
C PHE A 94 -15.99 -19.68 13.98
N ASP A 95 -17.05 -20.48 14.02
CA ASP A 95 -18.19 -20.39 13.10
C ASP A 95 -18.86 -18.99 13.12
N GLY A 96 -18.82 -18.33 14.29
CA GLY A 96 -19.32 -16.99 14.48
C GLY A 96 -18.53 -15.89 13.81
N TYR A 97 -17.32 -16.19 13.29
CA TYR A 97 -16.45 -15.18 12.68
C TYR A 97 -17.14 -14.48 11.50
N LYS A 98 -17.25 -13.15 11.56
CA LYS A 98 -17.95 -12.30 10.59
C LYS A 98 -19.43 -12.68 10.32
N ALA A 99 -20.05 -13.48 11.19
CA ALA A 99 -21.43 -13.94 10.98
C ALA A 99 -22.47 -12.81 11.09
N HIS A 100 -22.14 -11.72 11.78
CA HIS A 100 -23.03 -10.56 11.96
C HIS A 100 -22.74 -9.44 10.96
N ARG A 101 -21.76 -9.58 10.06
CA ARG A 101 -21.56 -8.60 9.00
C ARG A 101 -22.79 -8.55 8.10
N ALA A 102 -23.32 -7.33 7.92
CA ALA A 102 -24.37 -7.13 6.93
C ALA A 102 -23.84 -7.56 5.54
N GLU A 103 -24.71 -8.13 4.74
CA GLU A 103 -24.37 -8.40 3.35
C GLU A 103 -23.93 -7.11 2.65
N MET A 104 -23.01 -7.24 1.70
CA MET A 104 -22.58 -6.09 0.89
C MET A 104 -23.79 -5.52 0.18
N PRO A 105 -24.05 -4.20 0.25
CA PRO A 105 -25.13 -3.58 -0.50
C PRO A 105 -25.09 -3.95 -1.97
N ALA A 106 -26.25 -4.24 -2.57
CA ALA A 106 -26.33 -4.72 -3.95
C ALA A 106 -25.69 -3.73 -4.95
N ASP A 107 -25.90 -2.43 -4.74
CA ASP A 107 -25.31 -1.36 -5.54
C ASP A 107 -23.79 -1.21 -5.34
N LEU A 108 -23.24 -1.67 -4.23
CA LEU A 108 -21.79 -1.80 -4.05
C LEU A 108 -21.25 -3.06 -4.74
N GLN A 109 -21.99 -4.18 -4.66
CA GLN A 109 -21.62 -5.41 -5.34
C GLN A 109 -21.44 -5.21 -6.85
N GLU A 110 -22.36 -4.44 -7.47
CA GLU A 110 -22.27 -4.09 -8.89
C GLU A 110 -21.03 -3.26 -9.24
N GLN A 111 -20.47 -2.53 -8.29
CA GLN A 111 -19.30 -1.69 -8.49
C GLN A 111 -17.97 -2.45 -8.41
N ILE A 112 -17.91 -3.60 -7.72
CA ILE A 112 -16.65 -4.37 -7.57
C ILE A 112 -16.02 -4.75 -8.91
N PRO A 113 -16.76 -5.34 -9.89
CA PRO A 113 -16.18 -5.64 -11.19
C PRO A 113 -15.71 -4.39 -11.96
N VAL A 114 -16.33 -3.24 -11.72
CA VAL A 114 -15.92 -1.97 -12.34
C VAL A 114 -14.61 -1.47 -11.70
N ILE A 115 -14.46 -1.61 -10.39
CA ILE A 115 -13.22 -1.31 -9.68
C ILE A 115 -12.08 -2.19 -10.18
N GLU A 116 -12.33 -3.48 -10.42
CA GLU A 116 -11.34 -4.36 -11.01
C GLU A 116 -10.89 -3.87 -12.40
N LYS A 117 -11.84 -3.44 -13.27
CA LYS A 117 -11.52 -2.83 -14.56
C LYS A 117 -10.72 -1.53 -14.43
N VAL A 118 -10.96 -0.73 -13.39
CA VAL A 118 -10.14 0.46 -13.10
C VAL A 118 -8.70 0.06 -12.79
N CYS A 119 -8.49 -0.97 -11.97
CA CYS A 119 -7.14 -1.47 -11.71
C CYS A 119 -6.45 -1.94 -12.99
N ASP A 120 -7.17 -2.68 -13.85
CA ASP A 120 -6.64 -3.14 -15.15
C ASP A 120 -6.25 -1.96 -16.05
N ALA A 121 -7.13 -0.98 -16.22
CA ALA A 121 -6.87 0.22 -17.03
C ALA A 121 -5.70 1.06 -16.47
N LEU A 122 -5.57 1.13 -15.15
CA LEU A 122 -4.45 1.79 -14.47
C LEU A 122 -3.18 0.93 -14.43
N ARG A 123 -3.22 -0.31 -14.91
CA ARG A 123 -2.15 -1.32 -14.85
C ARG A 123 -1.64 -1.54 -13.43
N ILE A 124 -2.56 -1.58 -12.47
CA ILE A 124 -2.26 -1.89 -11.08
C ILE A 124 -2.61 -3.36 -10.83
N PRO A 125 -1.63 -4.21 -10.51
CA PRO A 125 -1.88 -5.62 -10.24
C PRO A 125 -2.73 -5.81 -8.98
N ARG A 126 -3.50 -6.89 -8.98
CA ARG A 126 -4.33 -7.32 -7.85
C ARG A 126 -3.88 -8.69 -7.37
N VAL A 127 -3.91 -8.90 -6.06
CA VAL A 127 -3.69 -10.20 -5.43
C VAL A 127 -4.93 -10.62 -4.67
N LYS A 128 -5.27 -11.91 -4.78
CA LYS A 128 -6.43 -12.51 -4.14
C LYS A 128 -6.16 -14.01 -3.99
N VAL A 129 -6.39 -14.56 -2.81
CA VAL A 129 -6.14 -15.98 -2.52
C VAL A 129 -7.33 -16.55 -1.74
N ASP A 130 -7.90 -17.64 -2.20
CA ASP A 130 -9.03 -18.29 -1.54
C ASP A 130 -8.64 -18.79 -0.14
N GLY A 131 -9.52 -18.56 0.81
CA GLY A 131 -9.32 -18.93 2.22
C GLY A 131 -8.52 -17.92 3.03
N TYR A 132 -7.93 -16.89 2.42
CA TYR A 132 -7.20 -15.81 3.09
C TYR A 132 -7.88 -14.46 2.84
N GLU A 133 -7.75 -13.57 3.79
CA GLU A 133 -8.24 -12.21 3.70
C GLU A 133 -7.17 -11.27 3.12
N ALA A 134 -7.58 -10.11 2.63
CA ALA A 134 -6.66 -9.10 2.12
C ALA A 134 -5.56 -8.75 3.14
N ASP A 135 -5.92 -8.69 4.43
CA ASP A 135 -5.02 -8.41 5.54
C ASP A 135 -3.87 -9.43 5.63
N ASP A 136 -4.20 -10.72 5.44
CA ASP A 136 -3.22 -11.81 5.48
C ASP A 136 -2.26 -11.73 4.27
N LEU A 137 -2.77 -11.35 3.10
CA LEU A 137 -1.95 -11.15 1.91
C LEU A 137 -1.03 -9.95 2.10
N ILE A 138 -1.55 -8.85 2.64
CA ILE A 138 -0.79 -7.64 2.95
C ILE A 138 0.30 -7.96 3.98
N GLY A 139 -0.04 -8.64 5.07
CA GLY A 139 0.91 -9.03 6.11
C GLY A 139 2.04 -9.91 5.57
N THR A 140 1.70 -10.87 4.72
CA THR A 140 2.67 -11.77 4.08
C THR A 140 3.57 -11.02 3.10
N LEU A 141 3.01 -10.21 2.21
CA LEU A 141 3.77 -9.43 1.23
C LEU A 141 4.64 -8.37 1.90
N ALA A 142 4.17 -7.73 2.98
CA ALA A 142 4.96 -6.78 3.75
C ALA A 142 6.18 -7.44 4.39
N ARG A 143 6.02 -8.65 4.98
CA ARG A 143 7.12 -9.43 5.53
C ARG A 143 8.12 -9.80 4.44
N LEU A 144 7.64 -10.36 3.33
CA LEU A 144 8.50 -10.76 2.20
C LEU A 144 9.24 -9.57 1.60
N ALA A 145 8.60 -8.39 1.47
CA ALA A 145 9.26 -7.18 0.97
C ALA A 145 10.47 -6.81 1.83
N VAL A 146 10.32 -6.81 3.16
CA VAL A 146 11.43 -6.50 4.08
C VAL A 146 12.53 -7.54 3.99
N GLU A 147 12.20 -8.82 3.89
CA GLU A 147 13.18 -9.91 3.71
C GLU A 147 13.97 -9.76 2.39
N HIS A 148 13.38 -9.14 1.37
CA HIS A 148 14.05 -8.82 0.10
C HIS A 148 14.68 -7.41 0.07
N GLY A 149 14.78 -6.75 1.21
CA GLY A 149 15.47 -5.45 1.34
C GLY A 149 14.66 -4.23 0.92
N LEU A 150 13.34 -4.38 0.69
CA LEU A 150 12.45 -3.26 0.41
C LEU A 150 11.85 -2.70 1.70
N GLU A 151 11.27 -1.49 1.61
CA GLU A 151 10.30 -0.99 2.59
C GLU A 151 8.89 -1.32 2.13
N ALA A 152 8.04 -1.79 3.03
CA ALA A 152 6.61 -1.99 2.78
C ALA A 152 5.79 -0.84 3.34
N VAL A 153 4.89 -0.30 2.53
CA VAL A 153 3.96 0.78 2.89
C VAL A 153 2.54 0.24 2.75
N ILE A 154 1.90 -0.04 3.87
CA ILE A 154 0.53 -0.54 3.91
C ILE A 154 -0.41 0.67 3.82
N VAL A 155 -1.25 0.72 2.78
CA VAL A 155 -2.22 1.79 2.58
C VAL A 155 -3.57 1.31 3.09
N SER A 156 -3.87 1.60 4.35
CA SER A 156 -5.13 1.22 5.00
C SER A 156 -5.46 2.13 6.19
N ASN A 157 -6.75 2.25 6.50
CA ASN A 157 -7.24 2.89 7.72
C ASN A 157 -7.66 1.85 8.78
N ASP A 158 -7.46 0.58 8.52
CA ASP A 158 -7.78 -0.46 9.48
C ASP A 158 -6.79 -0.45 10.65
N LYS A 159 -7.34 -0.44 11.87
CA LYS A 159 -6.54 -0.49 13.10
C LYS A 159 -5.77 -1.80 13.24
N ASP A 160 -6.31 -2.88 12.67
CA ASP A 160 -5.73 -4.21 12.82
C ASP A 160 -4.39 -4.34 12.10
N MET A 161 -4.20 -3.56 11.01
CA MET A 161 -2.91 -3.45 10.30
C MET A 161 -1.78 -2.91 11.18
N THR A 162 -2.09 -2.20 12.29
CA THR A 162 -1.07 -1.59 13.16
C THR A 162 -0.17 -2.61 13.83
N GLN A 163 -0.62 -3.87 13.95
CA GLN A 163 0.19 -4.98 14.46
C GLN A 163 1.37 -5.35 13.53
N LEU A 164 1.31 -4.95 12.26
CA LEU A 164 2.34 -5.25 11.26
C LEU A 164 3.49 -4.23 11.26
N VAL A 165 3.30 -3.08 11.89
CA VAL A 165 4.29 -1.98 11.89
C VAL A 165 5.54 -2.39 12.65
N ARG A 166 6.68 -2.29 11.95
CA ARG A 166 8.03 -2.56 12.48
C ARG A 166 9.06 -1.89 11.59
N GLU A 167 10.34 -2.08 11.87
CA GLU A 167 11.39 -1.61 10.96
C GLU A 167 11.15 -2.14 9.54
N GLY A 168 11.12 -1.25 8.57
CA GLY A 168 10.83 -1.56 7.17
C GLY A 168 9.35 -1.68 6.82
N ILE A 169 8.42 -1.64 7.78
CA ILE A 169 6.96 -1.66 7.53
C ILE A 169 6.30 -0.47 8.21
N SER A 170 5.61 0.34 7.44
CA SER A 170 4.81 1.48 7.91
C SER A 170 3.42 1.47 7.30
N ILE A 171 2.50 2.22 7.90
CA ILE A 171 1.15 2.41 7.37
C ILE A 171 1.01 3.82 6.84
N LEU A 172 0.33 3.96 5.72
CA LEU A 172 -0.11 5.21 5.14
C LEU A 172 -1.63 5.29 5.25
N ARG A 173 -2.12 6.11 6.16
CA ARG A 173 -3.54 6.30 6.42
C ARG A 173 -4.08 7.46 5.60
N VAL A 174 -5.37 7.44 5.31
CA VAL A 174 -6.06 8.61 4.75
C VAL A 174 -6.80 9.31 5.89
N ASP A 175 -6.44 10.54 6.20
CA ASP A 175 -7.15 11.34 7.18
C ASP A 175 -8.60 11.58 6.77
N ASN A 176 -9.54 11.36 7.68
CA ASN A 176 -10.98 11.40 7.37
C ASN A 176 -11.52 12.81 7.12
N LYS A 177 -10.82 13.85 7.60
CA LYS A 177 -11.27 15.24 7.49
C LYS A 177 -10.66 15.92 6.28
N SER A 178 -9.35 15.83 6.13
CA SER A 178 -8.61 16.47 5.04
C SER A 178 -8.52 15.62 3.77
N GLY A 179 -8.68 14.29 3.89
CA GLY A 179 -8.41 13.35 2.79
C GLY A 179 -6.93 13.22 2.46
N GLU A 180 -6.04 13.80 3.30
CA GLU A 180 -4.60 13.72 3.09
C GLU A 180 -4.02 12.41 3.62
N PHE A 181 -2.88 12.01 3.06
CA PHE A 181 -2.14 10.85 3.56
C PHE A 181 -1.34 11.21 4.80
N VAL A 182 -1.43 10.35 5.81
CA VAL A 182 -0.71 10.47 7.09
C VAL A 182 0.08 9.21 7.35
N TRP A 183 1.38 9.36 7.54
CA TRP A 183 2.25 8.25 7.91
C TRP A 183 1.98 7.81 9.35
N CYS A 184 1.99 6.51 9.55
CA CYS A 184 1.85 5.88 10.85
C CYS A 184 2.97 4.83 10.99
N ASP A 185 4.02 5.22 11.67
CA ASP A 185 5.13 4.41 12.12
C ASP A 185 4.86 3.88 13.55
N ARG A 186 5.87 3.35 14.21
CA ARG A 186 5.78 2.88 15.59
C ARG A 186 5.18 3.92 16.54
N ALA A 187 5.66 5.17 16.47
CA ALA A 187 5.15 6.24 17.31
C ALA A 187 3.70 6.61 16.95
N GLY A 188 3.37 6.56 15.66
CA GLY A 188 2.01 6.75 15.16
C GLY A 188 1.05 5.66 15.65
N VAL A 189 1.48 4.40 15.72
CA VAL A 189 0.69 3.30 16.29
C VAL A 189 0.45 3.53 17.78
N GLU A 190 1.49 3.88 18.53
CA GLU A 190 1.37 4.14 19.96
C GLU A 190 0.43 5.32 20.25
N ALA A 191 0.48 6.37 19.43
CA ALA A 191 -0.44 7.50 19.53
C ALA A 191 -1.89 7.12 19.17
N TRP A 192 -2.09 6.18 18.25
CA TRP A 192 -3.41 5.77 17.78
C TRP A 192 -4.05 4.69 18.66
N ILE A 193 -3.32 3.61 18.96
CA ILE A 193 -3.85 2.44 19.68
C ILE A 193 -3.60 2.55 21.20
N GLY A 194 -2.55 3.28 21.59
CA GLY A 194 -2.17 3.43 22.98
C GLY A 194 -1.10 2.43 23.46
N VAL A 195 -0.64 1.54 22.58
CA VAL A 195 0.47 0.61 22.84
C VAL A 195 1.35 0.53 21.60
N PRO A 196 2.62 0.13 21.72
CA PRO A 196 3.46 -0.11 20.57
C PRO A 196 2.98 -1.34 19.76
N PRO A 197 3.40 -1.47 18.48
CA PRO A 197 2.88 -2.49 17.55
C PRO A 197 2.90 -3.92 18.08
N GLU A 198 3.93 -4.32 18.78
CA GLU A 198 4.11 -5.66 19.35
C GLU A 198 3.04 -6.07 20.37
N HIS A 199 2.31 -5.09 20.91
CA HIS A 199 1.24 -5.32 21.91
C HIS A 199 -0.17 -5.11 21.34
N VAL A 200 -0.29 -4.73 20.07
CA VAL A 200 -1.58 -4.46 19.44
C VAL A 200 -2.48 -5.70 19.43
N VAL A 201 -1.94 -6.85 19.06
CA VAL A 201 -2.70 -8.13 19.06
C VAL A 201 -3.27 -8.42 20.43
N ASP A 202 -2.51 -8.18 21.50
CA ASP A 202 -2.93 -8.43 22.87
C ASP A 202 -4.05 -7.47 23.31
N VAL A 203 -3.97 -6.21 22.89
CA VAL A 203 -5.05 -5.23 23.13
C VAL A 203 -6.32 -5.64 22.39
N LEU A 204 -6.21 -5.98 21.09
CA LEU A 204 -7.35 -6.40 20.28
C LEU A 204 -8.00 -7.69 20.82
N ALA A 205 -7.21 -8.63 21.31
CA ALA A 205 -7.71 -9.86 21.92
C ALA A 205 -8.56 -9.61 23.19
N LEU A 206 -8.15 -8.64 24.00
CA LEU A 206 -8.92 -8.24 25.19
C LEU A 206 -10.14 -7.40 24.84
N TRP A 207 -10.00 -6.48 23.90
CA TRP A 207 -11.08 -5.59 23.48
C TRP A 207 -12.14 -6.32 22.67
N GLY A 208 -11.72 -7.27 21.82
CA GLY A 208 -12.57 -7.89 20.81
C GLY A 208 -12.83 -6.98 19.61
N ASP A 209 -13.54 -7.51 18.64
CA ASP A 209 -14.01 -6.77 17.48
C ASP A 209 -15.46 -7.11 17.14
N SER A 210 -16.36 -6.16 17.36
CA SER A 210 -17.79 -6.34 17.07
C SER A 210 -18.08 -6.41 15.57
N SER A 211 -17.24 -5.80 14.71
CA SER A 211 -17.41 -5.82 13.25
C SER A 211 -17.17 -7.23 12.72
N ASP A 212 -16.19 -7.93 13.29
CA ASP A 212 -15.82 -9.29 12.92
C ASP A 212 -16.43 -10.36 13.83
N ASN A 213 -17.28 -9.91 14.77
CA ASN A 213 -17.88 -10.78 15.78
C ASN A 213 -16.83 -11.56 16.60
N ILE A 214 -15.69 -10.92 16.86
CA ILE A 214 -14.63 -11.50 17.70
C ILE A 214 -14.93 -11.15 19.16
N PRO A 215 -15.17 -12.16 20.02
CA PRO A 215 -15.47 -11.92 21.42
C PRO A 215 -14.19 -11.47 22.15
N GLY A 216 -14.25 -10.31 22.81
CA GLY A 216 -13.22 -9.88 23.75
C GLY A 216 -13.49 -10.37 25.17
N ALA A 217 -12.71 -9.85 26.12
CA ALA A 217 -12.96 -10.06 27.55
C ALA A 217 -14.20 -9.24 27.97
N PRO A 218 -15.24 -9.87 28.55
CA PRO A 218 -16.48 -9.18 28.92
C PRO A 218 -16.24 -7.95 29.80
N GLY A 219 -16.77 -6.80 29.38
CA GLY A 219 -16.65 -5.54 30.12
C GLY A 219 -15.30 -4.84 30.01
N ILE A 220 -14.34 -5.39 29.26
CA ILE A 220 -13.05 -4.76 28.94
C ILE A 220 -13.12 -4.17 27.53
N GLY A 221 -13.30 -2.86 27.45
CA GLY A 221 -13.21 -2.13 26.19
C GLY A 221 -11.79 -1.64 25.93
N GLU A 222 -11.62 -0.88 24.83
CA GLU A 222 -10.34 -0.35 24.35
C GLU A 222 -9.43 0.18 25.47
N LYS A 223 -9.93 1.17 26.24
CA LYS A 223 -9.14 1.79 27.33
C LYS A 223 -8.71 0.81 28.40
N GLY A 224 -9.60 -0.14 28.74
CA GLY A 224 -9.30 -1.18 29.73
C GLY A 224 -8.25 -2.16 29.22
N ALA A 225 -8.34 -2.57 27.96
CA ALA A 225 -7.38 -3.45 27.32
C ALA A 225 -5.99 -2.80 27.27
N VAL A 226 -5.90 -1.54 26.83
CA VAL A 226 -4.64 -0.76 26.82
C VAL A 226 -4.06 -0.66 28.23
N GLN A 227 -4.87 -0.35 29.24
CA GLN A 227 -4.40 -0.25 30.62
C GLN A 227 -3.81 -1.57 31.12
N ILE A 228 -4.49 -2.69 30.86
CA ILE A 228 -4.05 -4.02 31.28
C ILE A 228 -2.72 -4.37 30.59
N ILE A 229 -2.65 -4.22 29.28
CA ILE A 229 -1.44 -4.57 28.53
C ILE A 229 -0.26 -3.70 28.95
N ARG A 230 -0.47 -2.40 29.17
CA ARG A 230 0.59 -1.51 29.71
C ARG A 230 1.06 -1.93 31.10
N GLN A 231 0.17 -2.44 31.94
CA GLN A 231 0.49 -2.87 33.30
C GLN A 231 1.26 -4.19 33.33
N PHE A 232 0.88 -5.16 32.50
CA PHE A 232 1.42 -6.52 32.56
C PHE A 232 2.43 -6.84 31.45
N GLY A 233 2.53 -6.00 30.42
CA GLY A 233 3.44 -6.17 29.30
C GLY A 233 2.93 -7.11 28.21
N SER A 234 2.09 -8.08 28.52
CA SER A 234 1.48 -9.01 27.55
C SER A 234 0.15 -9.56 28.02
N LEU A 235 -0.61 -10.12 27.09
CA LEU A 235 -1.84 -10.84 27.40
C LEU A 235 -1.58 -12.07 28.28
N ASP A 236 -0.54 -12.81 27.97
CA ASP A 236 -0.21 -14.04 28.70
C ASP A 236 0.13 -13.75 30.17
N GLU A 237 0.91 -12.69 30.43
CA GLU A 237 1.19 -12.20 31.78
C GLU A 237 -0.08 -11.69 32.49
N ALA A 238 -0.94 -10.95 31.76
CA ALA A 238 -2.20 -10.46 32.32
C ALA A 238 -3.14 -11.62 32.72
N LEU A 239 -3.20 -12.69 31.94
CA LEU A 239 -3.97 -13.87 32.22
C LEU A 239 -3.36 -14.68 33.39
N ALA A 240 -2.05 -14.81 33.45
CA ALA A 240 -1.38 -15.53 34.55
C ALA A 240 -1.53 -14.80 35.90
N ARG A 241 -1.47 -13.46 35.83
CA ARG A 241 -1.48 -12.58 37.02
C ARG A 241 -2.80 -11.83 37.21
N TYR A 242 -3.91 -12.38 36.70
CA TYR A 242 -5.23 -11.73 36.73
C TYR A 242 -5.62 -11.26 38.12
N ALA A 243 -5.20 -11.97 39.20
CA ALA A 243 -5.51 -11.64 40.59
C ALA A 243 -4.98 -10.24 41.00
N GLU A 244 -3.94 -9.73 40.32
CA GLU A 244 -3.34 -8.42 40.59
C GLU A 244 -4.10 -7.27 39.91
N VAL A 245 -5.06 -7.57 39.04
CA VAL A 245 -5.88 -6.55 38.40
C VAL A 245 -6.80 -5.90 39.42
N SER A 246 -6.66 -4.59 39.62
CA SER A 246 -7.34 -3.84 40.67
C SER A 246 -8.88 -3.88 40.52
N ARG A 247 -9.37 -3.69 39.28
CA ARG A 247 -10.81 -3.64 38.99
C ARG A 247 -11.40 -5.04 38.99
N LYS A 248 -12.35 -5.29 39.94
CA LYS A 248 -12.97 -6.58 40.17
C LYS A 248 -13.56 -7.20 38.88
N THR A 249 -14.34 -6.41 38.11
CA THR A 249 -14.97 -6.92 36.89
C THR A 249 -13.95 -7.35 35.82
N TYR A 250 -12.81 -6.69 35.70
CA TYR A 250 -11.73 -7.05 34.78
C TYR A 250 -11.04 -8.33 35.27
N ARG A 251 -10.75 -8.42 36.55
CA ARG A 251 -10.14 -9.60 37.16
C ARG A 251 -11.00 -10.85 36.97
N GLU A 252 -12.32 -10.74 37.16
CA GLU A 252 -13.27 -11.82 36.93
C GLU A 252 -13.32 -12.19 35.43
N ALA A 253 -13.39 -11.21 34.54
CA ALA A 253 -13.36 -11.45 33.08
C ALA A 253 -12.09 -12.19 32.63
N LEU A 254 -10.91 -11.78 33.12
CA LEU A 254 -9.65 -12.43 32.78
C LEU A 254 -9.56 -13.85 33.36
N ARG A 255 -10.15 -14.10 34.55
CA ARG A 255 -10.17 -15.42 35.16
C ARG A 255 -11.11 -16.40 34.42
N ASP A 256 -12.33 -15.93 34.11
CA ASP A 256 -13.42 -16.80 33.70
C ASP A 256 -13.51 -17.01 32.19
N HIS A 257 -12.84 -16.15 31.38
CA HIS A 257 -12.95 -16.16 29.91
C HIS A 257 -11.59 -16.37 29.18
N GLN A 258 -10.64 -17.04 29.84
CA GLN A 258 -9.28 -17.23 29.28
C GLN A 258 -9.28 -17.86 27.88
N GLU A 259 -10.05 -18.94 27.68
CA GLU A 259 -10.11 -19.63 26.38
C GLU A 259 -10.71 -18.74 25.29
N THR A 260 -11.76 -17.99 25.60
CA THR A 260 -12.36 -17.03 24.65
C THR A 260 -11.37 -15.96 24.27
N ILE A 261 -10.61 -15.43 25.23
CA ILE A 261 -9.59 -14.39 24.98
C ILE A 261 -8.43 -14.95 24.14
N ARG A 262 -8.00 -16.19 24.42
CA ARG A 262 -6.98 -16.86 23.60
C ARG A 262 -7.46 -17.12 22.17
N LEU A 263 -8.72 -17.50 22.00
CA LEU A 263 -9.34 -17.63 20.69
C LEU A 263 -9.38 -16.27 19.99
N ALA A 264 -9.79 -15.21 20.68
CA ALA A 264 -9.77 -13.85 20.13
C ALA A 264 -8.37 -13.45 19.66
N LYS A 265 -7.31 -13.71 20.45
CA LYS A 265 -5.92 -13.47 20.05
C LYS A 265 -5.58 -14.15 18.72
N ARG A 266 -5.99 -15.41 18.55
CA ARG A 266 -5.78 -16.14 17.29
C ARG A 266 -6.54 -15.52 16.12
N LEU A 267 -7.78 -15.08 16.35
CA LEU A 267 -8.64 -14.52 15.30
C LEU A 267 -8.17 -13.14 14.83
N VAL A 268 -7.70 -12.27 15.73
CA VAL A 268 -7.21 -10.92 15.40
C VAL A 268 -5.80 -10.93 14.84
N THR A 269 -5.06 -12.03 14.99
CA THR A 269 -3.70 -12.11 14.46
C THR A 269 -3.72 -12.25 12.94
N ILE A 270 -3.07 -11.32 12.25
CA ILE A 270 -2.89 -11.37 10.80
C ILE A 270 -1.87 -12.45 10.44
N CYS A 271 -2.26 -13.35 9.54
CA CYS A 271 -1.37 -14.37 9.01
C CYS A 271 -0.32 -13.71 8.10
N GLN A 272 0.96 -14.02 8.33
CA GLN A 272 2.06 -13.53 7.50
C GLN A 272 2.70 -14.65 6.66
N GLU A 273 1.98 -15.76 6.48
CA GLU A 273 2.40 -16.97 5.75
C GLU A 273 1.34 -17.44 4.75
N ALA A 274 0.53 -16.50 4.23
CA ALA A 274 -0.43 -16.80 3.18
C ALA A 274 0.30 -17.27 1.91
N PRO A 275 -0.30 -18.16 1.10
CA PRO A 275 0.34 -18.69 -0.12
C PRO A 275 0.27 -17.67 -1.26
N VAL A 276 0.91 -16.52 -1.08
CA VAL A 276 1.09 -15.45 -2.05
C VAL A 276 2.57 -15.22 -2.32
N THR A 277 2.91 -14.99 -3.58
CA THR A 277 4.30 -14.78 -4.01
C THR A 277 4.59 -13.29 -4.16
N LEU A 278 5.75 -12.85 -3.71
CA LEU A 278 6.27 -11.50 -3.98
C LEU A 278 6.85 -11.48 -5.41
N ASP A 279 6.02 -11.09 -6.37
CA ASP A 279 6.41 -10.92 -7.77
C ASP A 279 6.68 -9.44 -8.06
N LEU A 280 7.93 -9.02 -7.88
CA LEU A 280 8.32 -7.62 -8.06
C LEU A 280 8.19 -7.15 -9.51
N GLU A 281 8.36 -8.03 -10.49
CA GLU A 281 8.16 -7.64 -11.89
C GLU A 281 6.68 -7.38 -12.20
N ALA A 282 5.78 -8.22 -11.70
CA ALA A 282 4.35 -7.99 -11.82
C ALA A 282 3.86 -6.78 -11.03
N PHE A 283 4.51 -6.48 -9.88
CA PHE A 283 4.13 -5.35 -9.01
C PHE A 283 4.78 -4.02 -9.41
N ARG A 284 5.71 -4.04 -10.38
CA ARG A 284 6.34 -2.82 -10.88
C ARG A 284 5.31 -1.88 -11.50
N SER A 285 5.29 -0.64 -11.02
CA SER A 285 4.37 0.38 -11.53
C SER A 285 4.61 0.65 -13.02
N GLN A 286 3.54 0.61 -13.77
CA GLN A 286 3.56 0.87 -15.20
C GLN A 286 2.72 2.12 -15.52
N PRO A 287 3.01 2.83 -16.61
CA PRO A 287 2.11 3.88 -17.09
C PRO A 287 0.72 3.30 -17.35
N PRO A 288 -0.36 3.99 -16.93
CA PRO A 288 -1.73 3.58 -17.23
C PRO A 288 -1.98 3.38 -18.71
N ASP A 289 -2.87 2.47 -19.06
CA ASP A 289 -3.41 2.38 -20.41
C ASP A 289 -4.34 3.57 -20.68
N ALA A 290 -3.80 4.59 -21.36
CA ALA A 290 -4.52 5.84 -21.56
C ALA A 290 -5.82 5.65 -22.36
N ALA A 291 -5.85 4.71 -23.31
CA ALA A 291 -7.04 4.44 -24.12
C ALA A 291 -8.11 3.75 -23.28
N ALA A 292 -7.76 2.67 -22.58
CA ALA A 292 -8.67 1.96 -21.69
C ALA A 292 -9.20 2.88 -20.57
N CYS A 293 -8.33 3.71 -19.97
CA CYS A 293 -8.75 4.69 -18.97
C CYS A 293 -9.72 5.73 -19.54
N TYR A 294 -9.45 6.27 -20.75
CA TYR A 294 -10.33 7.25 -21.37
C TYR A 294 -11.71 6.66 -21.68
N GLU A 295 -11.78 5.47 -22.25
CA GLU A 295 -13.04 4.78 -22.53
C GLU A 295 -13.83 4.49 -21.27
N LEU A 296 -13.17 3.89 -20.27
CA LEU A 296 -13.81 3.51 -19.01
C LEU A 296 -14.32 4.73 -18.26
N PHE A 297 -13.50 5.77 -18.08
CA PHE A 297 -13.91 6.97 -17.35
C PHE A 297 -14.92 7.82 -18.10
N SER A 298 -14.95 7.76 -19.44
CA SER A 298 -16.02 8.38 -20.24
C SER A 298 -17.34 7.65 -20.06
N ALA A 299 -17.34 6.31 -20.07
CA ALA A 299 -18.55 5.51 -19.81
C ALA A 299 -19.10 5.71 -18.39
N LEU A 300 -18.22 5.89 -17.40
CA LEU A 300 -18.59 6.19 -16.01
C LEU A 300 -18.95 7.66 -15.76
N GLU A 301 -18.90 8.52 -16.79
CA GLU A 301 -19.12 9.96 -16.73
C GLU A 301 -18.18 10.72 -15.76
N PHE A 302 -16.98 10.20 -15.53
CA PHE A 302 -15.93 10.83 -14.73
C PHE A 302 -15.15 11.87 -15.56
N LYS A 303 -15.81 13.02 -15.81
CA LYS A 303 -15.36 14.05 -16.77
C LYS A 303 -13.91 14.49 -16.57
N ALA A 304 -13.49 14.71 -15.33
CA ALA A 304 -12.12 15.18 -15.03
C ALA A 304 -11.07 14.11 -15.37
N LEU A 305 -11.33 12.86 -14.99
CA LEU A 305 -10.45 11.72 -15.30
C LEU A 305 -10.41 11.43 -16.80
N ALA A 306 -11.59 11.42 -17.47
CA ALA A 306 -11.66 11.24 -18.91
C ALA A 306 -10.88 12.35 -19.66
N ALA A 307 -11.02 13.61 -19.24
CA ALA A 307 -10.26 14.71 -19.83
C ALA A 307 -8.74 14.60 -19.60
N GLU A 308 -8.32 14.12 -18.41
CA GLU A 308 -6.90 13.87 -18.12
C GLU A 308 -6.30 12.85 -19.11
N PHE A 309 -6.95 11.70 -19.26
CA PHE A 309 -6.46 10.65 -20.17
C PHE A 309 -6.65 10.97 -21.64
N GLY A 310 -7.69 11.74 -21.99
CA GLY A 310 -7.86 12.26 -23.35
C GLY A 310 -6.71 13.17 -23.79
N LYS A 311 -6.18 14.00 -22.91
CA LYS A 311 -4.99 14.82 -23.17
C LYS A 311 -3.73 13.96 -23.40
N LEU A 312 -3.55 12.90 -22.59
CA LEU A 312 -2.43 11.98 -22.75
C LEU A 312 -2.47 11.27 -24.11
N LEU A 313 -3.66 10.86 -24.57
CA LEU A 313 -3.85 10.27 -25.89
C LEU A 313 -3.55 11.25 -27.03
N ALA A 314 -3.95 12.51 -26.91
CA ALA A 314 -3.67 13.54 -27.90
C ALA A 314 -2.16 13.79 -28.00
N SER A 315 -1.48 13.97 -26.87
CA SER A 315 -0.02 14.17 -26.84
C SER A 315 0.76 12.98 -27.43
N ALA A 316 0.31 11.75 -27.20
CA ALA A 316 0.95 10.56 -27.77
C ALA A 316 0.79 10.50 -29.31
N LYS A 317 -0.33 10.97 -29.84
CA LYS A 317 -0.56 11.06 -31.29
C LYS A 317 0.31 12.15 -31.95
N ASP A 318 0.49 13.28 -31.29
CA ASP A 318 1.34 14.37 -31.81
C ASP A 318 2.82 13.94 -31.87
N VAL A 319 3.30 13.17 -30.89
CA VAL A 319 4.66 12.60 -30.89
C VAL A 319 4.81 11.57 -32.02
N SER A 320 3.79 10.77 -32.30
CA SER A 320 3.83 9.78 -33.39
C SER A 320 3.69 10.41 -34.80
N SER A 321 3.06 11.57 -34.89
CA SER A 321 2.90 12.30 -36.15
C SER A 321 4.06 13.25 -36.47
N SER A 322 4.86 13.58 -35.47
CA SER A 322 6.02 14.45 -35.57
C SER A 322 7.35 13.68 -35.67
N THR A 323 7.35 12.46 -36.21
CA THR A 323 8.61 11.86 -36.64
C THR A 323 9.09 12.64 -37.87
N PRO A 324 10.04 13.57 -37.74
CA PRO A 324 10.72 14.04 -38.92
C PRO A 324 11.47 12.82 -39.42
N THR A 325 11.19 12.40 -40.63
CA THR A 325 12.08 11.52 -41.39
C THR A 325 13.34 12.30 -41.66
N ALA A 326 14.04 12.71 -40.61
CA ALA A 326 15.42 13.09 -40.73
C ALA A 326 16.17 11.79 -40.96
N THR A 327 16.51 11.54 -42.22
CA THR A 327 17.50 10.54 -42.59
C THR A 327 18.79 10.96 -41.89
N VAL A 328 19.00 10.43 -40.66
CA VAL A 328 20.28 10.60 -39.96
C VAL A 328 21.27 9.80 -40.79
N THR A 329 22.00 10.50 -41.65
CA THR A 329 23.15 9.91 -42.35
C THR A 329 24.22 9.70 -41.29
N THR A 330 24.24 8.55 -40.67
CA THR A 330 25.31 8.15 -39.74
C THR A 330 26.55 7.87 -40.56
N SER A 331 27.57 8.71 -40.40
CA SER A 331 28.91 8.43 -40.91
C SER A 331 29.74 7.87 -39.76
N TYR A 332 30.22 6.66 -39.94
CA TYR A 332 31.18 6.06 -39.02
C TYR A 332 32.60 6.37 -39.50
N GLN A 333 33.45 6.83 -38.60
CA GLN A 333 34.85 7.05 -38.87
C GLN A 333 35.67 6.18 -37.92
N GLU A 334 36.48 5.29 -38.47
CA GLU A 334 37.39 4.45 -37.69
C GLU A 334 38.59 5.31 -37.26
N LEU A 335 38.85 5.39 -35.97
CA LEU A 335 39.93 6.17 -35.38
C LEU A 335 41.10 5.22 -35.08
N THR A 336 42.03 5.07 -36.03
CA THR A 336 43.15 4.13 -35.95
C THR A 336 44.47 4.73 -35.42
N THR A 337 44.52 6.05 -35.22
CA THR A 337 45.73 6.72 -34.73
C THR A 337 45.44 7.59 -33.51
N SER A 338 46.47 7.79 -32.67
CA SER A 338 46.38 8.65 -31.49
C SER A 338 46.01 10.10 -31.83
N GLU A 339 46.39 10.56 -33.04
CA GLU A 339 46.07 11.92 -33.51
C GLU A 339 44.62 12.04 -33.97
N SER A 340 44.05 11.04 -34.64
CA SER A 340 42.64 11.00 -35.01
C SER A 340 41.72 10.90 -33.78
N LEU A 341 42.14 10.16 -32.76
CA LEU A 341 41.46 10.07 -31.48
C LEU A 341 41.45 11.42 -30.78
N ARG A 342 42.58 12.13 -30.73
CA ARG A 342 42.68 13.46 -30.11
C ARG A 342 41.76 14.48 -30.78
N ARG A 343 41.75 14.54 -32.11
CA ARG A 343 40.85 15.42 -32.86
C ARG A 343 39.36 15.11 -32.62
N ALA A 344 39.00 13.83 -32.49
CA ALA A 344 37.65 13.44 -32.17
C ALA A 344 37.25 13.88 -30.76
N PHE A 345 38.12 13.76 -29.77
CA PHE A 345 37.90 14.29 -28.43
C PHE A 345 37.76 15.81 -28.41
N ASP A 346 38.62 16.53 -29.10
CA ASP A 346 38.52 18.00 -29.19
C ASP A 346 37.21 18.45 -29.86
N SER A 347 36.71 17.71 -30.84
CA SER A 347 35.41 17.94 -31.47
C SER A 347 34.22 17.68 -30.51
N VAL A 348 34.30 16.66 -29.67
CA VAL A 348 33.28 16.32 -28.71
C VAL A 348 33.19 17.36 -27.59
N TYR A 349 34.34 17.91 -27.15
CA TYR A 349 34.37 18.97 -26.12
C TYR A 349 33.82 20.32 -26.61
N ALA A 350 33.69 20.51 -27.92
CA ALA A 350 33.14 21.72 -28.51
C ALA A 350 31.60 21.69 -28.66
N HIS A 351 30.93 20.59 -28.32
CA HIS A 351 29.48 20.41 -28.46
C HIS A 351 28.85 20.04 -27.13
N ASP A 352 27.68 20.61 -26.83
CA ASP A 352 26.95 20.47 -25.55
C ASP A 352 26.27 19.11 -25.30
N GLY A 353 26.75 18.03 -25.81
CA GLY A 353 26.26 16.71 -25.51
C GLY A 353 26.77 15.58 -26.42
N PHE A 354 27.00 14.41 -25.83
CA PHE A 354 27.33 13.18 -26.54
C PHE A 354 26.73 11.97 -25.83
N ALA A 355 26.45 10.92 -26.60
CA ALA A 355 25.96 9.64 -26.05
C ALA A 355 26.88 8.52 -26.53
N PHE A 356 27.17 7.60 -25.59
CA PHE A 356 27.80 6.31 -25.88
C PHE A 356 26.73 5.22 -25.93
N HIS A 357 26.84 4.35 -26.90
CA HIS A 357 26.10 3.08 -26.95
C HIS A 357 27.03 1.91 -26.70
#